data_24ee79fe6f90c31cfbff2b5d4d98222b
#
_entry.id   24ee79fe6f90c31cfbff2b5d4d98222b
#
_cell.length_a   1.000
_cell.length_b   1.000
_cell.length_c   1.000
_cell.angle_alpha   90.00
_cell.angle_beta   90.00
_cell.angle_gamma   90.00
#
_symmetry.space_group_name_H-M   'P 1'
#
loop_
_entity.id
_entity.type
_entity.pdbx_description
1 polymer ?
#
loop_
_entity_poly.entity_id
_entity_poly.type
_entity_poly.pdbx_seq_one_letter_code
_entity_poly.pdbx_strand_id
1 'polypeptide(L)'
;MAKTPSAPPKRDAAEILEAYQTKCKLFLADAGIHGLEETLLAAKCRTKKNGSALFQEALESLRKAGLIYKQRRKYYWCASLHCKTGTVVRLSRTFGFVRPDDPEAESDWFIPGKFLLGALPQDRVLMRSIPSRSGKPEGEVLDILEQASARLTGIIVYEDGKPFLLPDTMSKTPIRLLPNREVSYQEHDKVLAEIVSRGTRHAEHKAKVIYSFGNADCISPIFPEEVEKEAAALASQPIPKEAYQNRLDLRDACIFTIDSAESKDLDDAVSVERIPNGYRLGVHIADVSHYVKPHSALDKEALERGTSLYYADQVIPMLPKALSNGICSLNPQEDRLTFSAIMELDNQGVLRSYTFRKSIIRSKVKGVYKEINALLDGTADAALQEKYAEVLDMLPLLNELCDKRLCLRKQRGAPEIETPESKISLNADGICVDVQPRTRGKSECIIEEMMLLANESAARVAKEHALPFVYRVHDAPSSEKIEALQDGLLRMGAEVPVLTNVQPRNLAEILEKA
;
A
#
# COMPACT_ATOMS: atom_id res chain seq x y z
N MET A 1 1.89 13.44 -76.68
CA MET A 1 2.13 12.55 -75.53
C MET A 1 1.31 13.06 -74.35
N ALA A 2 0.16 12.47 -74.09
CA ALA A 2 -0.71 12.85 -73.01
C ALA A 2 -0.25 12.15 -71.72
N LYS A 3 0.03 12.93 -70.68
CA LYS A 3 0.36 12.42 -69.35
C LYS A 3 -0.89 11.81 -68.71
N THR A 4 -0.87 10.51 -68.51
CA THR A 4 -1.83 9.78 -67.67
C THR A 4 -1.82 10.35 -66.24
N PRO A 5 -2.96 10.63 -65.61
CA PRO A 5 -2.98 11.09 -64.25
C PRO A 5 -2.57 9.94 -63.31
N SER A 6 -1.58 10.19 -62.47
CA SER A 6 -1.14 9.26 -61.43
C SER A 6 -2.29 8.94 -60.48
N ALA A 7 -2.48 7.66 -60.17
CA ALA A 7 -3.44 7.22 -59.17
C ALA A 7 -3.11 7.89 -57.81
N PRO A 8 -4.14 8.30 -57.05
CA PRO A 8 -3.91 8.92 -55.74
C PRO A 8 -3.22 7.92 -54.80
N PRO A 9 -2.30 8.38 -53.93
CA PRO A 9 -1.58 7.51 -53.00
C PRO A 9 -2.59 6.74 -52.14
N LYS A 10 -2.31 5.46 -51.91
CA LYS A 10 -3.08 4.65 -50.95
C LYS A 10 -2.90 5.28 -49.56
N ARG A 11 -3.98 5.80 -48.98
CA ARG A 11 -3.98 6.30 -47.59
C ARG A 11 -3.57 5.18 -46.66
N ASP A 12 -2.71 5.52 -45.69
CA ASP A 12 -2.32 4.59 -44.64
C ASP A 12 -3.55 4.19 -43.78
N ALA A 13 -3.53 2.98 -43.23
CA ALA A 13 -4.60 2.49 -42.37
C ALA A 13 -4.86 3.41 -41.15
N ALA A 14 -3.82 4.01 -40.63
CA ALA A 14 -3.90 4.97 -39.53
C ALA A 14 -4.65 6.26 -39.92
N GLU A 15 -4.39 6.82 -41.11
CA GLU A 15 -5.11 7.99 -41.63
C GLU A 15 -6.60 7.70 -41.86
N ILE A 16 -6.93 6.48 -42.30
CA ILE A 16 -8.32 6.06 -42.51
C ILE A 16 -9.04 5.89 -41.18
N LEU A 17 -8.37 5.34 -40.17
CA LEU A 17 -8.90 5.17 -38.81
C LEU A 17 -9.23 6.54 -38.19
N GLU A 18 -8.30 7.46 -38.24
CA GLU A 18 -8.48 8.83 -37.74
C GLU A 18 -9.60 9.58 -38.46
N ALA A 19 -9.70 9.41 -39.78
CA ALA A 19 -10.78 9.99 -40.57
C ALA A 19 -12.16 9.42 -40.17
N TYR A 20 -12.26 8.13 -39.83
CA TYR A 20 -13.49 7.55 -39.30
C TYR A 20 -13.81 8.06 -37.90
N GLN A 21 -12.83 8.14 -37.02
CA GLN A 21 -13.03 8.70 -35.68
C GLN A 21 -13.57 10.13 -35.75
N THR A 22 -12.94 10.99 -36.55
CA THR A 22 -13.35 12.39 -36.73
C THR A 22 -14.77 12.50 -37.29
N LYS A 23 -15.14 11.71 -38.30
CA LYS A 23 -16.51 11.72 -38.85
C LYS A 23 -17.53 11.21 -37.84
N CYS A 24 -17.22 10.13 -37.12
CA CYS A 24 -18.11 9.59 -36.09
C CYS A 24 -18.39 10.65 -35.00
N LYS A 25 -17.35 11.34 -34.52
CA LYS A 25 -17.48 12.44 -33.54
C LYS A 25 -18.43 13.52 -34.05
N LEU A 26 -18.21 13.98 -35.30
CA LEU A 26 -19.02 15.04 -35.89
C LEU A 26 -20.49 14.64 -36.00
N PHE A 27 -20.79 13.48 -36.62
CA PHE A 27 -22.16 13.04 -36.86
C PHE A 27 -22.90 12.68 -35.58
N LEU A 28 -22.23 12.14 -34.57
CA LEU A 28 -22.84 11.82 -33.28
C LEU A 28 -23.07 13.08 -32.43
N ALA A 29 -22.17 14.06 -32.48
CA ALA A 29 -22.38 15.36 -31.83
C ALA A 29 -23.58 16.11 -32.44
N ASP A 30 -23.70 16.10 -33.76
CA ASP A 30 -24.84 16.70 -34.50
C ASP A 30 -26.17 16.00 -34.18
N ALA A 31 -26.15 14.68 -33.99
CA ALA A 31 -27.35 13.91 -33.62
C ALA A 31 -27.80 14.14 -32.15
N GLY A 32 -26.95 14.68 -31.33
CA GLY A 32 -27.24 15.05 -29.92
C GLY A 32 -27.77 13.88 -29.09
N ILE A 33 -28.86 14.11 -28.36
CA ILE A 33 -29.47 13.10 -27.47
C ILE A 33 -30.23 11.98 -28.21
N HIS A 34 -30.45 12.11 -29.53
CA HIS A 34 -31.19 11.11 -30.28
C HIS A 34 -30.32 9.92 -30.73
N GLY A 35 -28.99 10.14 -30.81
CA GLY A 35 -28.03 9.16 -31.27
C GLY A 35 -28.27 8.71 -32.71
N LEU A 36 -27.41 7.86 -33.24
CA LEU A 36 -27.52 7.27 -34.60
C LEU A 36 -27.42 5.75 -34.55
N GLU A 37 -28.20 5.07 -35.37
CA GLU A 37 -28.03 3.65 -35.62
C GLU A 37 -26.67 3.38 -36.29
N GLU A 38 -26.05 2.26 -35.98
CA GLU A 38 -24.74 1.87 -36.52
C GLU A 38 -24.74 1.86 -38.05
N THR A 39 -25.81 1.33 -38.66
CA THR A 39 -25.99 1.30 -40.11
C THR A 39 -26.04 2.68 -40.76
N LEU A 40 -26.76 3.61 -40.10
CA LEU A 40 -26.88 4.99 -40.58
C LEU A 40 -25.55 5.76 -40.37
N LEU A 41 -24.87 5.52 -39.27
CA LEU A 41 -23.55 6.12 -38.98
C LEU A 41 -22.50 5.62 -40.00
N ALA A 42 -22.50 4.31 -40.32
CA ALA A 42 -21.65 3.72 -41.35
C ALA A 42 -21.90 4.33 -42.73
N ALA A 43 -23.18 4.52 -43.08
CA ALA A 43 -23.55 5.15 -44.35
C ALA A 43 -23.09 6.62 -44.42
N LYS A 44 -23.29 7.41 -43.34
CA LYS A 44 -22.81 8.78 -43.26
C LYS A 44 -21.27 8.87 -43.34
N CYS A 45 -20.56 7.94 -42.74
CA CYS A 45 -19.11 7.84 -42.84
C CYS A 45 -18.61 7.36 -44.21
N ARG A 46 -19.49 6.91 -45.08
CA ARG A 46 -19.19 6.34 -46.42
C ARG A 46 -18.21 5.18 -46.31
N THR A 47 -18.50 4.23 -45.43
CA THR A 47 -17.69 3.02 -45.24
C THR A 47 -17.76 2.17 -46.52
N LYS A 48 -16.60 1.84 -47.12
CA LYS A 48 -16.49 0.87 -48.19
C LYS A 48 -16.47 -0.54 -47.59
N LYS A 49 -16.82 -1.58 -48.42
CA LYS A 49 -16.83 -2.98 -47.98
C LYS A 49 -15.51 -3.41 -47.27
N ASN A 50 -14.37 -2.91 -47.75
CA ASN A 50 -13.03 -3.17 -47.19
C ASN A 50 -12.64 -2.25 -46.02
N GLY A 51 -13.46 -1.26 -45.68
CA GLY A 51 -13.23 -0.34 -44.55
C GLY A 51 -14.06 -0.65 -43.30
N SER A 52 -14.85 -1.72 -43.34
CA SER A 52 -15.73 -2.08 -42.21
C SER A 52 -14.97 -2.43 -40.94
N ALA A 53 -13.83 -3.10 -41.04
CA ALA A 53 -13.00 -3.44 -39.88
C ALA A 53 -12.41 -2.19 -39.22
N LEU A 54 -11.84 -1.27 -40.00
CA LEU A 54 -11.28 0.01 -39.48
C LEU A 54 -12.37 0.92 -38.91
N PHE A 55 -13.59 0.85 -39.46
CA PHE A 55 -14.72 1.58 -38.91
C PHE A 55 -15.14 1.03 -37.53
N GLN A 56 -15.19 -0.29 -37.37
CA GLN A 56 -15.45 -0.93 -36.07
C GLN A 56 -14.34 -0.61 -35.05
N GLU A 57 -13.10 -0.64 -35.50
CA GLU A 57 -11.94 -0.25 -34.70
C GLU A 57 -12.03 1.22 -34.26
N ALA A 58 -12.46 2.12 -35.13
CA ALA A 58 -12.70 3.52 -34.82
C ALA A 58 -13.80 3.69 -33.74
N LEU A 59 -14.91 2.96 -33.87
CA LEU A 59 -15.99 2.98 -32.90
C LEU A 59 -15.53 2.43 -31.54
N GLU A 60 -14.78 1.34 -31.52
CA GLU A 60 -14.28 0.74 -30.29
C GLU A 60 -13.23 1.64 -29.60
N SER A 61 -12.36 2.28 -30.38
CA SER A 61 -11.41 3.26 -29.85
C SER A 61 -12.12 4.46 -29.20
N LEU A 62 -13.15 5.00 -29.87
CA LEU A 62 -13.95 6.10 -29.32
C LEU A 62 -14.74 5.68 -28.07
N ARG A 63 -15.24 4.44 -28.02
CA ARG A 63 -15.92 3.87 -26.86
C ARG A 63 -14.96 3.75 -25.67
N LYS A 64 -13.79 3.15 -25.87
CA LYS A 64 -12.76 3.02 -24.82
C LYS A 64 -12.30 4.37 -24.31
N ALA A 65 -12.22 5.38 -25.16
CA ALA A 65 -11.94 6.75 -24.76
C ALA A 65 -13.08 7.43 -23.98
N GLY A 66 -14.24 6.79 -23.83
CA GLY A 66 -15.41 7.35 -23.15
C GLY A 66 -16.11 8.47 -23.92
N LEU A 67 -15.83 8.60 -25.21
CA LEU A 67 -16.40 9.67 -26.06
C LEU A 67 -17.74 9.31 -26.64
N ILE A 68 -18.00 8.02 -26.88
CA ILE A 68 -19.26 7.51 -27.38
C ILE A 68 -19.78 6.37 -26.49
N TYR A 69 -21.11 6.24 -26.46
CA TYR A 69 -21.82 5.21 -25.74
C TYR A 69 -22.73 4.42 -26.67
N LYS A 70 -22.71 3.09 -26.57
CA LYS A 70 -23.59 2.21 -27.34
C LYS A 70 -24.73 1.68 -26.49
N GLN A 71 -25.97 2.00 -26.86
CA GLN A 71 -27.15 1.41 -26.24
C GLN A 71 -28.01 0.70 -27.32
N ARG A 72 -28.15 -0.61 -27.19
CA ARG A 72 -28.82 -1.48 -28.18
C ARG A 72 -28.14 -1.34 -29.55
N ARG A 73 -28.80 -0.74 -30.54
CA ARG A 73 -28.31 -0.55 -31.92
C ARG A 73 -27.85 0.88 -32.22
N LYS A 74 -27.91 1.79 -31.22
CA LYS A 74 -27.56 3.20 -31.41
C LYS A 74 -26.29 3.58 -30.67
N TYR A 75 -25.55 4.48 -31.30
CA TYR A 75 -24.43 5.18 -30.68
C TYR A 75 -24.81 6.59 -30.33
N TYR A 76 -24.31 7.08 -29.23
CA TYR A 76 -24.58 8.41 -28.68
C TYR A 76 -23.26 9.12 -28.40
N TRP A 77 -23.27 10.44 -28.53
CA TRP A 77 -22.17 11.27 -28.09
C TRP A 77 -22.27 11.49 -26.59
N CYS A 78 -21.22 11.12 -25.83
CA CYS A 78 -21.25 11.12 -24.37
C CYS A 78 -21.45 12.53 -23.77
N ALA A 79 -20.85 13.55 -24.39
CA ALA A 79 -21.05 14.93 -23.94
C ALA A 79 -22.51 15.39 -24.05
N SER A 80 -23.25 14.95 -25.07
CA SER A 80 -24.68 15.27 -25.22
C SER A 80 -25.58 14.60 -24.19
N LEU A 81 -25.09 13.54 -23.54
CA LEU A 81 -25.77 12.81 -22.47
C LEU A 81 -25.24 13.18 -21.08
N HIS A 82 -24.35 14.17 -20.99
CA HIS A 82 -23.67 14.57 -19.75
C HIS A 82 -22.98 13.40 -19.04
N CYS A 83 -22.44 12.45 -19.81
CA CYS A 83 -21.68 11.33 -19.25
C CYS A 83 -20.30 11.80 -18.81
N LYS A 84 -19.80 11.16 -17.75
CA LYS A 84 -18.43 11.31 -17.26
C LYS A 84 -17.73 9.95 -17.23
N THR A 85 -16.41 9.97 -17.34
CA THR A 85 -15.59 8.78 -17.09
C THR A 85 -15.07 8.80 -15.68
N GLY A 86 -14.76 7.63 -15.12
CA GLY A 86 -14.22 7.51 -13.78
C GLY A 86 -13.74 6.11 -13.48
N THR A 87 -13.08 5.94 -12.36
CA THR A 87 -12.54 4.67 -11.89
C THR A 87 -13.30 4.18 -10.66
N VAL A 88 -13.68 2.91 -10.63
CA VAL A 88 -14.30 2.28 -9.47
C VAL A 88 -13.26 2.17 -8.35
N VAL A 89 -13.45 2.90 -7.26
CA VAL A 89 -12.48 2.95 -6.15
C VAL A 89 -12.86 2.00 -5.02
N ARG A 90 -14.16 1.78 -4.82
CA ARG A 90 -14.64 0.95 -3.71
C ARG A 90 -15.97 0.29 -4.07
N LEU A 91 -16.12 -0.95 -3.62
CA LEU A 91 -17.37 -1.69 -3.71
C LEU A 91 -17.82 -2.19 -2.34
N SER A 92 -19.12 -2.17 -2.12
CA SER A 92 -19.81 -2.80 -1.02
C SER A 92 -20.87 -3.79 -1.57
N ARG A 93 -21.52 -4.54 -0.71
CA ARG A 93 -22.54 -5.53 -1.11
C ARG A 93 -23.70 -4.91 -1.90
N THR A 94 -24.06 -3.67 -1.62
CA THR A 94 -25.25 -3.00 -2.15
C THR A 94 -24.98 -1.73 -2.94
N PHE A 95 -23.74 -1.24 -2.97
CA PHE A 95 -23.35 -0.01 -3.65
C PHE A 95 -21.85 0.01 -3.96
N GLY A 96 -21.42 0.98 -4.75
CA GLY A 96 -20.02 1.29 -4.98
C GLY A 96 -19.76 2.78 -5.09
N PHE A 97 -18.48 3.15 -5.13
CA PHE A 97 -18.02 4.52 -5.36
C PHE A 97 -17.15 4.57 -6.60
N VAL A 98 -17.38 5.57 -7.43
CA VAL A 98 -16.60 5.84 -8.63
C VAL A 98 -16.00 7.23 -8.53
N ARG A 99 -14.68 7.31 -8.65
CA ARG A 99 -13.94 8.57 -8.72
C ARG A 99 -13.99 9.09 -10.15
N PRO A 100 -14.57 10.26 -10.41
CA PRO A 100 -14.53 10.85 -11.74
C PRO A 100 -13.10 11.14 -12.18
N ASP A 101 -12.85 11.05 -13.50
CA ASP A 101 -11.57 11.48 -14.11
C ASP A 101 -11.43 13.01 -14.16
N ASP A 102 -12.49 13.75 -13.81
CA ASP A 102 -12.55 15.19 -13.78
C ASP A 102 -11.79 15.73 -12.56
N PRO A 103 -10.71 16.52 -12.76
CA PRO A 103 -9.91 17.06 -11.65
C PRO A 103 -10.68 18.03 -10.72
N GLU A 104 -11.77 18.61 -11.22
CA GLU A 104 -12.61 19.53 -10.47
C GLU A 104 -13.73 18.82 -9.69
N ALA A 105 -13.80 17.48 -9.74
CA ALA A 105 -14.79 16.72 -9.00
C ALA A 105 -14.47 16.77 -7.49
N GLU A 106 -15.37 17.33 -6.72
CA GLU A 106 -15.21 17.50 -5.27
C GLU A 106 -15.33 16.18 -4.47
N SER A 107 -15.95 15.14 -5.05
CA SER A 107 -16.20 13.87 -4.35
C SER A 107 -16.43 12.69 -5.29
N ASP A 108 -16.20 11.48 -4.78
CA ASP A 108 -16.56 10.24 -5.44
C ASP A 108 -18.09 10.13 -5.58
N TRP A 109 -18.54 9.57 -6.70
CA TRP A 109 -19.96 9.38 -6.97
C TRP A 109 -20.47 8.08 -6.33
N PHE A 110 -21.54 8.15 -5.60
CA PHE A 110 -22.26 6.99 -5.07
C PHE A 110 -23.03 6.28 -6.22
N ILE A 111 -22.79 4.99 -6.39
CA ILE A 111 -23.46 4.16 -7.40
C ILE A 111 -24.22 3.04 -6.68
N PRO A 112 -25.56 3.07 -6.68
CA PRO A 112 -26.35 1.96 -6.15
C PRO A 112 -26.01 0.66 -6.87
N GLY A 113 -25.98 -0.47 -6.15
CA GLY A 113 -25.51 -1.76 -6.67
C GLY A 113 -26.22 -2.24 -7.93
N LYS A 114 -27.51 -1.91 -8.09
CA LYS A 114 -28.28 -2.22 -9.30
C LYS A 114 -27.82 -1.47 -10.56
N PHE A 115 -27.02 -0.40 -10.38
CA PHE A 115 -26.52 0.46 -11.44
C PHE A 115 -25.01 0.33 -11.66
N LEU A 116 -24.33 -0.61 -11.00
CA LEU A 116 -22.90 -0.83 -11.15
C LEU A 116 -22.51 -1.64 -12.40
N LEU A 117 -23.47 -2.23 -13.09
CA LEU A 117 -23.27 -3.03 -14.31
C LEU A 117 -22.21 -4.15 -14.14
N GLY A 118 -21.99 -4.62 -12.89
CA GLY A 118 -20.96 -5.62 -12.58
C GLY A 118 -19.53 -5.08 -12.64
N ALA A 119 -19.32 -3.78 -12.57
CA ALA A 119 -17.99 -3.19 -12.50
C ALA A 119 -17.27 -3.61 -11.21
N LEU A 120 -15.96 -3.87 -11.33
CA LEU A 120 -15.07 -4.29 -10.24
C LEU A 120 -14.13 -3.13 -9.85
N PRO A 121 -13.48 -3.20 -8.66
CA PRO A 121 -12.51 -2.20 -8.27
C PRO A 121 -11.43 -2.02 -9.33
N GLN A 122 -11.02 -0.76 -9.56
CA GLN A 122 -10.07 -0.32 -10.59
C GLN A 122 -10.58 -0.42 -12.03
N ASP A 123 -11.81 -0.89 -12.29
CA ASP A 123 -12.40 -0.77 -13.63
C ASP A 123 -12.61 0.71 -13.97
N ARG A 124 -12.28 1.09 -15.20
CA ARG A 124 -12.61 2.39 -15.75
C ARG A 124 -13.98 2.34 -16.41
N VAL A 125 -14.87 3.21 -15.99
CA VAL A 125 -16.28 3.18 -16.36
C VAL A 125 -16.76 4.49 -16.97
N LEU A 126 -17.80 4.38 -17.81
CA LEU A 126 -18.62 5.51 -18.23
C LEU A 126 -19.83 5.59 -17.34
N MET A 127 -20.12 6.76 -16.77
CA MET A 127 -21.23 6.96 -15.84
C MET A 127 -22.02 8.21 -16.16
N ARG A 128 -23.24 8.25 -15.65
CA ARG A 128 -24.15 9.39 -15.77
C ARG A 128 -24.79 9.69 -14.42
N SER A 129 -25.00 10.97 -14.11
CA SER A 129 -25.74 11.39 -12.92
C SER A 129 -27.18 10.94 -12.96
N ILE A 130 -27.69 10.51 -11.79
CA ILE A 130 -29.10 10.24 -11.56
C ILE A 130 -29.63 11.16 -10.46
N PRO A 131 -30.96 11.42 -10.40
CA PRO A 131 -31.54 12.22 -9.33
C PRO A 131 -31.24 11.61 -7.96
N SER A 132 -30.56 12.37 -7.11
CA SER A 132 -30.21 11.99 -5.74
C SER A 132 -31.30 12.44 -4.75
N ARG A 133 -31.59 11.58 -3.76
CA ARG A 133 -32.46 11.94 -2.62
C ARG A 133 -31.66 12.50 -1.44
N SER A 134 -30.35 12.26 -1.43
CA SER A 134 -29.45 12.60 -0.31
C SER A 134 -28.70 13.93 -0.49
N GLY A 135 -28.83 14.58 -1.65
CA GLY A 135 -28.06 15.79 -2.00
C GLY A 135 -26.60 15.51 -2.39
N LYS A 136 -26.14 14.28 -2.27
CA LYS A 136 -24.79 13.86 -2.72
C LYS A 136 -24.85 13.37 -4.18
N PRO A 137 -23.74 13.45 -4.95
CA PRO A 137 -23.73 13.00 -6.34
C PRO A 137 -23.98 11.49 -6.42
N GLU A 138 -25.08 11.11 -7.06
CA GLU A 138 -25.42 9.72 -7.36
C GLU A 138 -25.35 9.47 -8.87
N GLY A 139 -24.93 8.28 -9.26
CA GLY A 139 -24.78 7.93 -10.66
C GLY A 139 -25.19 6.51 -11.00
N GLU A 140 -25.19 6.24 -12.31
CA GLU A 140 -25.29 4.90 -12.87
C GLU A 140 -24.14 4.64 -13.84
N VAL A 141 -23.57 3.45 -13.80
CA VAL A 141 -22.58 2.98 -14.77
C VAL A 141 -23.32 2.59 -16.04
N LEU A 142 -22.91 3.16 -17.17
CA LEU A 142 -23.48 2.91 -18.49
C LEU A 142 -22.66 1.88 -19.28
N ASP A 143 -21.34 1.88 -19.07
CA ASP A 143 -20.41 0.98 -19.78
C ASP A 143 -19.12 0.79 -18.94
N ILE A 144 -18.48 -0.36 -19.12
CA ILE A 144 -17.15 -0.62 -18.60
C ILE A 144 -16.16 -0.40 -19.75
N LEU A 145 -15.41 0.69 -19.69
CA LEU A 145 -14.49 1.12 -20.74
C LEU A 145 -13.22 0.29 -20.77
N GLU A 146 -12.65 0.06 -19.57
CA GLU A 146 -11.46 -0.77 -19.38
C GLU A 146 -11.68 -1.65 -18.15
N GLN A 147 -11.38 -2.92 -18.30
CA GLN A 147 -11.45 -3.88 -17.22
C GLN A 147 -10.09 -3.95 -16.53
N ALA A 148 -10.09 -3.81 -15.21
CA ALA A 148 -8.93 -4.07 -14.39
C ALA A 148 -8.54 -5.56 -14.41
N SER A 149 -7.49 -5.93 -13.67
CA SER A 149 -7.04 -7.31 -13.56
C SER A 149 -8.21 -8.25 -13.25
N ALA A 150 -8.30 -9.33 -14.02
CA ALA A 150 -9.27 -10.38 -13.77
C ALA A 150 -8.93 -11.24 -12.53
N ARG A 151 -7.81 -10.98 -11.85
CA ARG A 151 -7.31 -11.78 -10.71
C ARG A 151 -7.60 -11.08 -9.40
N LEU A 152 -8.11 -11.84 -8.43
CA LEU A 152 -8.47 -11.39 -7.10
C LEU A 152 -7.90 -12.34 -6.06
N THR A 153 -7.41 -11.81 -4.95
CA THR A 153 -7.12 -12.60 -3.75
C THR A 153 -8.30 -12.55 -2.80
N GLY A 154 -8.46 -13.59 -1.99
CA GLY A 154 -9.52 -13.67 -1.01
C GLY A 154 -9.48 -14.99 -0.24
N ILE A 155 -10.47 -15.18 0.62
CA ILE A 155 -10.62 -16.37 1.47
C ILE A 155 -11.78 -17.21 0.94
N ILE A 156 -11.62 -18.53 0.98
CA ILE A 156 -12.68 -19.48 0.65
C ILE A 156 -13.69 -19.54 1.82
N VAL A 157 -14.95 -19.37 1.49
CA VAL A 157 -16.08 -19.59 2.41
C VAL A 157 -17.10 -20.52 1.76
N TYR A 158 -17.80 -21.31 2.55
CA TYR A 158 -18.87 -22.17 2.05
C TYR A 158 -20.23 -21.62 2.48
N GLU A 159 -21.13 -21.44 1.52
CA GLU A 159 -22.53 -21.11 1.76
C GLU A 159 -23.39 -22.20 1.10
N ASP A 160 -24.26 -22.86 1.86
CA ASP A 160 -25.09 -23.98 1.40
C ASP A 160 -24.28 -25.10 0.69
N GLY A 161 -23.10 -25.42 1.22
CA GLY A 161 -22.20 -26.45 0.66
C GLY A 161 -21.53 -26.09 -0.66
N LYS A 162 -21.60 -24.83 -1.09
CA LYS A 162 -20.96 -24.32 -2.30
C LYS A 162 -19.83 -23.37 -1.95
N PRO A 163 -18.66 -23.46 -2.63
CA PRO A 163 -17.54 -22.59 -2.37
C PRO A 163 -17.74 -21.21 -3.00
N PHE A 164 -17.40 -20.19 -2.22
CA PHE A 164 -17.33 -18.80 -2.64
C PHE A 164 -15.96 -18.21 -2.28
N LEU A 165 -15.51 -17.27 -3.09
CA LEU A 165 -14.40 -16.38 -2.76
C LEU A 165 -14.95 -15.16 -2.04
N LEU A 166 -14.42 -14.85 -0.87
CA LEU A 166 -14.61 -13.57 -0.19
C LEU A 166 -13.39 -12.69 -0.50
N PRO A 167 -13.48 -11.79 -1.50
CA PRO A 167 -12.34 -11.02 -1.95
C PRO A 167 -11.84 -10.02 -0.90
N ASP A 168 -10.53 -9.77 -0.85
CA ASP A 168 -9.91 -8.80 0.04
C ASP A 168 -10.33 -7.36 -0.26
N THR A 169 -10.53 -7.06 -1.55
CA THR A 169 -10.82 -5.70 -2.04
C THR A 169 -12.31 -5.38 -2.13
N MET A 170 -13.17 -6.38 -1.95
CA MET A 170 -14.62 -6.25 -2.08
C MET A 170 -15.28 -6.66 -0.77
N SER A 171 -15.27 -5.78 0.23
CA SER A 171 -15.76 -6.14 1.56
C SER A 171 -17.14 -6.78 1.50
N LYS A 172 -17.21 -8.06 1.92
CA LYS A 172 -18.42 -8.84 2.13
C LYS A 172 -19.28 -9.17 0.89
N THR A 173 -18.71 -9.13 -0.31
CA THR A 173 -19.43 -9.57 -1.52
C THR A 173 -18.84 -10.89 -2.02
N PRO A 174 -19.41 -12.06 -1.65
CA PRO A 174 -18.88 -13.35 -2.06
C PRO A 174 -19.06 -13.57 -3.56
N ILE A 175 -18.03 -14.11 -4.20
CA ILE A 175 -18.00 -14.48 -5.62
C ILE A 175 -18.05 -15.99 -5.72
N ARG A 176 -19.01 -16.53 -6.49
CA ARG A 176 -19.16 -17.97 -6.68
C ARG A 176 -17.93 -18.57 -7.35
N LEU A 177 -17.37 -19.62 -6.77
CA LEU A 177 -16.29 -20.38 -7.35
C LEU A 177 -16.80 -21.51 -8.24
N LEU A 178 -16.15 -21.65 -9.39
CA LEU A 178 -16.33 -22.80 -10.28
C LEU A 178 -15.33 -23.89 -9.90
N PRO A 179 -15.72 -25.18 -10.04
CA PRO A 179 -14.81 -26.29 -9.77
C PRO A 179 -13.51 -26.18 -10.56
N ASN A 180 -12.39 -26.38 -9.90
CA ASN A 180 -11.10 -26.55 -10.54
C ASN A 180 -10.45 -27.85 -10.05
N ARG A 181 -10.14 -28.78 -10.96
CA ARG A 181 -9.49 -30.06 -10.63
C ARG A 181 -7.99 -29.94 -10.47
N GLU A 182 -7.41 -28.82 -10.90
CA GLU A 182 -5.96 -28.60 -10.91
C GLU A 182 -5.46 -28.02 -9.57
N VAL A 183 -6.35 -27.38 -8.79
CA VAL A 183 -6.01 -26.74 -7.52
C VAL A 183 -6.95 -27.27 -6.44
N SER A 184 -6.36 -27.88 -5.42
CA SER A 184 -7.09 -28.29 -4.22
C SER A 184 -7.16 -27.11 -3.25
N TYR A 185 -8.30 -26.88 -2.62
CA TYR A 185 -8.50 -25.86 -1.61
C TYR A 185 -9.56 -26.31 -0.59
N GLN A 186 -9.52 -25.73 0.59
CA GLN A 186 -10.46 -26.00 1.68
C GLN A 186 -11.10 -24.70 2.15
N GLU A 187 -12.07 -24.83 3.07
CA GLU A 187 -12.65 -23.66 3.76
C GLU A 187 -11.55 -22.93 4.55
N HIS A 188 -11.61 -21.60 4.55
CA HIS A 188 -10.61 -20.68 5.11
C HIS A 188 -9.25 -20.64 4.38
N ASP A 189 -9.09 -21.31 3.24
CA ASP A 189 -7.90 -21.12 2.44
C ASP A 189 -7.85 -19.72 1.84
N LYS A 190 -6.68 -19.10 1.92
CA LYS A 190 -6.33 -17.92 1.14
C LYS A 190 -6.00 -18.35 -0.27
N VAL A 191 -6.63 -17.74 -1.25
CA VAL A 191 -6.45 -18.14 -2.65
C VAL A 191 -6.28 -16.94 -3.59
N LEU A 192 -5.63 -17.20 -4.71
CA LEU A 192 -5.68 -16.36 -5.90
C LEU A 192 -6.70 -16.99 -6.85
N ALA A 193 -7.70 -16.21 -7.24
CA ALA A 193 -8.74 -16.63 -8.17
C ALA A 193 -8.81 -15.69 -9.37
N GLU A 194 -9.19 -16.23 -10.52
CA GLU A 194 -9.41 -15.50 -11.74
C GLU A 194 -10.90 -15.42 -12.06
N ILE A 195 -11.39 -14.22 -12.39
CA ILE A 195 -12.77 -14.01 -12.82
C ILE A 195 -12.96 -14.64 -14.21
N VAL A 196 -13.76 -15.69 -14.27
CA VAL A 196 -14.08 -16.41 -15.50
C VAL A 196 -15.30 -15.80 -16.21
N SER A 197 -16.24 -15.27 -15.42
CA SER A 197 -17.46 -14.67 -15.95
C SER A 197 -17.86 -13.48 -15.08
N ARG A 198 -18.07 -12.34 -15.72
CA ARG A 198 -18.63 -11.15 -15.08
C ARG A 198 -20.14 -11.15 -15.27
N GLY A 199 -20.88 -11.01 -14.17
CA GLY A 199 -22.32 -10.76 -14.18
C GLY A 199 -22.63 -9.27 -14.22
N THR A 200 -23.87 -8.91 -14.46
CA THR A 200 -24.34 -7.52 -14.37
C THR A 200 -24.58 -7.07 -12.91
N ARG A 201 -24.65 -8.03 -12.00
CA ARG A 201 -24.71 -7.82 -10.55
C ARG A 201 -23.53 -8.52 -9.88
N HIS A 202 -23.06 -7.99 -8.76
CA HIS A 202 -21.90 -8.56 -8.06
C HIS A 202 -22.08 -10.04 -7.66
N ALA A 203 -23.26 -10.44 -7.25
CA ALA A 203 -23.57 -11.82 -6.90
C ALA A 203 -23.53 -12.80 -8.09
N GLU A 204 -23.45 -12.31 -9.31
CA GLU A 204 -23.45 -13.11 -10.54
C GLU A 204 -22.06 -13.37 -11.08
N HIS A 205 -21.01 -12.77 -10.50
CA HIS A 205 -19.63 -13.05 -10.89
C HIS A 205 -19.29 -14.52 -10.58
N LYS A 206 -18.43 -15.09 -11.43
CA LYS A 206 -17.89 -16.43 -11.23
C LYS A 206 -16.39 -16.39 -11.39
N ALA A 207 -15.69 -17.03 -10.47
CA ALA A 207 -14.24 -17.12 -10.47
C ALA A 207 -13.79 -18.59 -10.44
N LYS A 208 -12.53 -18.82 -10.78
CA LYS A 208 -11.84 -20.11 -10.68
C LYS A 208 -10.60 -19.89 -9.83
N VAL A 209 -10.37 -20.71 -8.82
CA VAL A 209 -9.12 -20.69 -8.05
C VAL A 209 -7.99 -21.12 -8.96
N ILE A 210 -6.93 -20.32 -9.06
CA ILE A 210 -5.74 -20.61 -9.85
C ILE A 210 -4.53 -20.97 -8.98
N TYR A 211 -4.55 -20.55 -7.71
CA TYR A 211 -3.52 -20.89 -6.73
C TYR A 211 -4.11 -20.85 -5.31
N SER A 212 -3.72 -21.79 -4.45
CA SER A 212 -4.05 -21.76 -3.01
C SER A 212 -2.77 -21.51 -2.22
N PHE A 213 -2.82 -20.50 -1.34
CA PHE A 213 -1.77 -20.20 -0.37
C PHE A 213 -1.90 -21.07 0.91
N GLY A 214 -2.93 -21.93 0.97
CA GLY A 214 -3.28 -22.70 2.15
C GLY A 214 -4.17 -21.92 3.12
N ASN A 215 -4.35 -22.43 4.33
CA ASN A 215 -5.26 -21.84 5.32
C ASN A 215 -4.84 -20.43 5.70
N ALA A 216 -5.75 -19.47 5.55
CA ALA A 216 -5.52 -18.05 5.79
C ALA A 216 -5.16 -17.75 7.26
N ASP A 217 -5.57 -18.63 8.17
CA ASP A 217 -5.36 -18.47 9.61
C ASP A 217 -4.07 -19.17 10.11
N CYS A 218 -3.34 -19.86 9.22
CA CYS A 218 -2.17 -20.66 9.59
C CYS A 218 -0.98 -20.46 8.65
N ILE A 219 -0.05 -19.57 9.01
CA ILE A 219 1.31 -19.65 8.48
C ILE A 219 2.01 -20.82 9.19
N SER A 220 2.57 -21.75 8.43
CA SER A 220 3.33 -22.86 9.01
C SER A 220 4.50 -22.35 9.85
N PRO A 221 4.66 -22.78 11.12
CA PRO A 221 5.84 -22.41 11.92
C PRO A 221 7.12 -23.07 11.41
N ILE A 222 7.00 -24.05 10.53
CA ILE A 222 8.11 -24.85 9.97
C ILE A 222 8.42 -24.35 8.57
N PHE A 223 9.70 -24.13 8.31
CA PHE A 223 10.17 -23.79 6.96
C PHE A 223 10.40 -25.06 6.12
N PRO A 224 10.25 -24.97 4.78
CA PRO A 224 10.69 -26.04 3.89
C PRO A 224 12.16 -26.38 4.06
N GLU A 225 12.52 -27.66 3.87
CA GLU A 225 13.89 -28.15 4.08
C GLU A 225 14.93 -27.41 3.20
N GLU A 226 14.57 -27.05 1.97
CA GLU A 226 15.44 -26.29 1.07
C GLU A 226 15.74 -24.88 1.59
N VAL A 227 14.76 -24.25 2.21
CA VAL A 227 14.88 -22.89 2.82
C VAL A 227 15.79 -22.95 4.05
N GLU A 228 15.60 -23.96 4.92
CA GLU A 228 16.46 -24.14 6.09
C GLU A 228 17.91 -24.49 5.69
N LYS A 229 18.11 -25.28 4.64
CA LYS A 229 19.45 -25.58 4.11
C LYS A 229 20.14 -24.33 3.57
N GLU A 230 19.42 -23.50 2.80
CA GLU A 230 19.97 -22.24 2.28
C GLU A 230 20.33 -21.30 3.42
N ALA A 231 19.44 -21.14 4.41
CA ALA A 231 19.68 -20.31 5.59
C ALA A 231 20.90 -20.78 6.40
N ALA A 232 21.02 -22.08 6.67
CA ALA A 232 22.13 -22.67 7.40
C ALA A 232 23.47 -22.50 6.63
N ALA A 233 23.45 -22.65 5.32
CA ALA A 233 24.63 -22.46 4.48
C ALA A 233 25.13 -21.01 4.54
N LEU A 234 24.23 -20.03 4.50
CA LEU A 234 24.57 -18.61 4.63
C LEU A 234 25.08 -18.28 6.05
N ALA A 235 24.43 -18.80 7.09
CA ALA A 235 24.80 -18.53 8.47
C ALA A 235 26.11 -19.17 8.90
N SER A 236 26.53 -20.26 8.25
CA SER A 236 27.79 -20.94 8.54
C SER A 236 29.03 -20.25 7.95
N GLN A 237 28.84 -19.30 7.03
CA GLN A 237 29.92 -18.61 6.35
C GLN A 237 30.24 -17.28 7.03
N PRO A 238 31.53 -16.94 7.21
CA PRO A 238 31.90 -15.59 7.62
C PRO A 238 31.54 -14.60 6.53
N ILE A 239 31.36 -13.33 6.90
CA ILE A 239 31.14 -12.25 5.93
C ILE A 239 32.30 -12.27 4.91
N PRO A 240 32.01 -12.45 3.61
CA PRO A 240 33.05 -12.50 2.59
C PRO A 240 33.87 -11.22 2.55
N LYS A 241 35.17 -11.29 2.31
CA LYS A 241 36.05 -10.11 2.24
C LYS A 241 35.58 -9.11 1.18
N GLU A 242 34.99 -9.59 0.10
CA GLU A 242 34.44 -8.77 -0.98
C GLU A 242 33.23 -7.95 -0.51
N ALA A 243 32.49 -8.45 0.49
CA ALA A 243 31.36 -7.74 1.06
C ALA A 243 31.76 -6.48 1.86
N TYR A 244 33.02 -6.40 2.31
CA TYR A 244 33.58 -5.21 2.95
C TYR A 244 33.96 -4.12 1.92
N GLN A 245 34.22 -4.51 0.67
CA GLN A 245 34.57 -3.57 -0.38
C GLN A 245 33.37 -2.68 -0.72
N ASN A 246 33.63 -1.39 -0.91
CA ASN A 246 32.61 -0.39 -1.24
C ASN A 246 31.54 -0.15 -0.16
N ARG A 247 31.75 -0.61 1.07
CA ARG A 247 30.92 -0.29 2.23
C ARG A 247 31.60 0.77 3.11
N LEU A 248 30.77 1.61 3.70
CA LEU A 248 31.24 2.55 4.72
C LEU A 248 31.55 1.77 6.00
N ASP A 249 32.78 1.84 6.47
CA ASP A 249 33.17 1.19 7.72
C ASP A 249 32.81 2.08 8.90
N LEU A 250 31.85 1.60 9.72
CA LEU A 250 31.33 2.27 10.89
C LEU A 250 31.52 1.42 12.17
N ARG A 251 32.40 0.44 12.16
CA ARG A 251 32.61 -0.48 13.28
C ARG A 251 33.12 0.22 14.53
N ASP A 252 33.88 1.31 14.37
CA ASP A 252 34.40 2.10 15.48
C ASP A 252 33.42 3.18 15.96
N ALA A 253 32.35 3.44 15.19
CA ALA A 253 31.33 4.40 15.58
C ALA A 253 30.52 3.89 16.79
N CYS A 254 30.03 4.84 17.60
CA CYS A 254 29.13 4.54 18.70
C CYS A 254 27.73 4.29 18.14
N ILE A 255 27.39 3.01 17.96
CA ILE A 255 26.12 2.54 17.38
C ILE A 255 25.53 1.50 18.32
N PHE A 256 24.23 1.53 18.56
CA PHE A 256 23.54 0.53 19.35
C PHE A 256 22.08 0.34 18.93
N THR A 257 21.49 -0.78 19.30
CA THR A 257 20.07 -1.09 19.08
C THR A 257 19.26 -0.75 20.33
N ILE A 258 17.95 -0.48 20.18
CA ILE A 258 17.03 -0.33 21.33
C ILE A 258 15.74 -1.09 21.02
N ASP A 259 15.49 -2.15 21.78
CA ASP A 259 14.39 -3.09 21.56
C ASP A 259 13.75 -3.58 22.85
N SER A 260 12.77 -4.48 22.73
CA SER A 260 12.28 -5.21 23.90
C SER A 260 13.33 -6.18 24.44
N ALA A 261 13.23 -6.54 25.69
CA ALA A 261 14.18 -7.49 26.31
C ALA A 261 14.16 -8.86 25.59
N GLU A 262 12.99 -9.26 25.14
CA GLU A 262 12.69 -10.53 24.49
C GLU A 262 13.09 -10.58 23.01
N SER A 263 13.25 -9.42 22.34
CA SER A 263 13.61 -9.35 20.91
C SER A 263 14.96 -10.01 20.65
N LYS A 264 14.99 -10.80 19.57
CA LYS A 264 16.20 -11.46 19.06
C LYS A 264 16.53 -11.04 17.63
N ASP A 265 15.58 -10.46 16.96
CA ASP A 265 15.57 -9.93 15.62
C ASP A 265 15.80 -8.40 15.69
N LEU A 266 17.06 -8.00 15.88
CA LEU A 266 17.44 -6.59 16.00
C LEU A 266 17.67 -6.03 14.61
N ASP A 267 16.66 -5.42 14.02
CA ASP A 267 16.66 -5.00 12.62
C ASP A 267 17.26 -3.61 12.40
N ASP A 268 17.23 -2.75 13.42
CA ASP A 268 17.70 -1.36 13.35
C ASP A 268 18.62 -0.98 14.51
N ALA A 269 19.55 -0.09 14.20
CA ALA A 269 20.46 0.51 15.16
C ALA A 269 20.59 2.02 14.87
N VAL A 270 20.93 2.78 15.90
CA VAL A 270 21.04 4.23 15.83
C VAL A 270 22.39 4.73 16.32
N SER A 271 22.81 5.86 15.76
CA SER A 271 23.95 6.66 16.24
C SER A 271 23.62 8.14 16.14
N VAL A 272 24.10 8.95 17.05
CA VAL A 272 24.01 10.40 16.97
C VAL A 272 25.27 11.04 17.48
N GLU A 273 25.69 12.10 16.83
CA GLU A 273 26.78 12.96 17.31
C GLU A 273 26.41 14.43 17.16
N ARG A 274 26.94 15.26 18.02
CA ARG A 274 26.82 16.71 17.90
C ARG A 274 27.82 17.21 16.85
N ILE A 275 27.33 17.98 15.90
CA ILE A 275 28.17 18.71 14.93
C ILE A 275 28.03 20.22 15.15
N PRO A 276 28.92 21.08 14.61
CA PRO A 276 28.91 22.52 14.89
C PRO A 276 27.57 23.22 14.67
N ASN A 277 26.78 22.74 13.68
CA ASN A 277 25.50 23.36 13.29
C ASN A 277 24.28 22.48 13.60
N GLY A 278 24.42 21.46 14.44
CA GLY A 278 23.29 20.57 14.76
C GLY A 278 23.72 19.15 15.12
N TYR A 279 23.13 18.17 14.42
CA TYR A 279 23.32 16.75 14.71
C TYR A 279 23.65 15.98 13.43
N ARG A 280 24.50 14.97 13.57
CA ARG A 280 24.63 13.91 12.58
C ARG A 280 23.99 12.65 13.17
N LEU A 281 22.89 12.22 12.55
CA LEU A 281 22.14 11.03 12.91
C LEU A 281 22.44 9.92 11.93
N GLY A 282 22.75 8.72 12.43
CA GLY A 282 22.81 7.50 11.67
C GLY A 282 21.65 6.58 12.04
N VAL A 283 20.97 6.05 11.03
CA VAL A 283 20.01 4.95 11.18
C VAL A 283 20.49 3.81 10.31
N HIS A 284 20.74 2.67 10.93
CA HIS A 284 21.43 1.53 10.33
C HIS A 284 20.50 0.34 10.32
N ILE A 285 20.07 -0.08 9.13
CA ILE A 285 19.14 -1.20 8.94
C ILE A 285 19.90 -2.43 8.45
N ALA A 286 19.59 -3.60 8.97
CA ALA A 286 20.15 -4.86 8.52
C ALA A 286 20.05 -5.01 6.98
N ASP A 287 21.16 -5.27 6.29
CA ASP A 287 21.18 -5.46 4.81
C ASP A 287 20.75 -6.88 4.44
N VAL A 288 19.50 -7.24 4.75
CA VAL A 288 18.91 -8.57 4.47
C VAL A 288 19.03 -8.92 3.01
N SER A 289 18.93 -7.96 2.10
CA SER A 289 19.05 -8.17 0.65
C SER A 289 20.45 -8.61 0.20
N HIS A 290 21.46 -8.46 1.07
CA HIS A 290 22.78 -9.05 0.82
C HIS A 290 22.73 -10.58 0.86
N TYR A 291 21.94 -11.15 1.76
CA TYR A 291 21.82 -12.58 2.00
C TYR A 291 20.69 -13.22 1.19
N VAL A 292 19.50 -12.64 1.24
CA VAL A 292 18.32 -13.13 0.50
C VAL A 292 18.38 -12.62 -0.93
N LYS A 293 18.71 -13.51 -1.86
CA LYS A 293 18.83 -13.15 -3.28
C LYS A 293 17.51 -13.33 -4.01
N PRO A 294 17.21 -12.47 -5.00
CA PRO A 294 16.00 -12.62 -5.81
C PRO A 294 15.85 -14.03 -6.38
N HIS A 295 14.66 -14.59 -6.25
CA HIS A 295 14.27 -15.92 -6.74
C HIS A 295 14.93 -17.12 -6.04
N SER A 296 15.67 -16.91 -4.95
CA SER A 296 16.16 -17.98 -4.09
C SER A 296 15.01 -18.68 -3.36
N ALA A 297 15.27 -19.81 -2.69
CA ALA A 297 14.25 -20.46 -1.87
C ALA A 297 13.80 -19.56 -0.70
N LEU A 298 14.76 -18.86 -0.08
CA LEU A 298 14.49 -17.85 0.97
C LEU A 298 13.59 -16.72 0.48
N ASP A 299 13.86 -16.16 -0.71
CA ASP A 299 13.07 -15.07 -1.29
C ASP A 299 11.62 -15.48 -1.58
N LYS A 300 11.45 -16.68 -2.17
CA LYS A 300 10.11 -17.23 -2.46
C LYS A 300 9.31 -17.47 -1.19
N GLU A 301 9.91 -18.10 -0.19
CA GLU A 301 9.25 -18.37 1.09
C GLU A 301 8.91 -17.09 1.84
N ALA A 302 9.84 -16.11 1.86
CA ALA A 302 9.59 -14.80 2.46
C ALA A 302 8.44 -14.05 1.77
N LEU A 303 8.35 -14.15 0.43
CA LEU A 303 7.25 -13.56 -0.33
C LEU A 303 5.90 -14.23 -0.01
N GLU A 304 5.89 -15.57 0.14
CA GLU A 304 4.68 -16.32 0.50
C GLU A 304 4.22 -15.98 1.93
N ARG A 305 5.14 -15.89 2.90
CA ARG A 305 4.81 -15.51 4.28
C ARG A 305 4.37 -14.04 4.39
N GLY A 306 5.02 -13.16 3.66
CA GLY A 306 4.72 -11.72 3.59
C GLY A 306 5.00 -10.93 4.86
N THR A 307 5.01 -11.56 6.04
CA THR A 307 5.27 -10.92 7.34
C THR A 307 5.72 -11.94 8.39
N SER A 308 6.29 -11.44 9.49
CA SER A 308 6.43 -12.22 10.72
C SER A 308 5.17 -12.08 11.56
N LEU A 309 4.74 -13.16 12.22
CA LEU A 309 3.61 -13.16 13.15
C LEU A 309 4.09 -13.24 14.60
N TYR A 310 3.65 -12.30 15.40
CA TYR A 310 4.00 -12.20 16.82
C TYR A 310 2.80 -12.58 17.67
N TYR A 311 2.86 -13.77 18.28
CA TYR A 311 1.90 -14.22 19.29
C TYR A 311 2.41 -13.90 20.69
N ALA A 312 1.58 -14.11 21.69
CA ALA A 312 1.96 -13.83 23.06
C ALA A 312 3.10 -14.72 23.58
N ASP A 313 3.25 -15.92 23.04
CA ASP A 313 4.19 -16.96 23.46
C ASP A 313 5.24 -17.32 22.41
N GLN A 314 5.02 -16.96 21.14
CA GLN A 314 5.92 -17.37 20.06
C GLN A 314 5.93 -16.35 18.93
N VAL A 315 7.00 -16.43 18.15
CA VAL A 315 7.13 -15.70 16.89
C VAL A 315 7.26 -16.71 15.75
N ILE A 316 6.42 -16.58 14.74
CA ILE A 316 6.56 -17.26 13.45
C ILE A 316 7.22 -16.26 12.50
N PRO A 317 8.53 -16.38 12.27
CA PRO A 317 9.26 -15.35 11.52
C PRO A 317 9.06 -15.51 10.02
N MET A 318 9.18 -14.39 9.27
CA MET A 318 9.17 -14.39 7.82
C MET A 318 10.40 -15.06 7.21
N LEU A 319 11.54 -14.98 7.90
CA LEU A 319 12.81 -15.62 7.54
C LEU A 319 13.25 -16.63 8.61
N PRO A 320 13.97 -17.70 8.26
CA PRO A 320 14.52 -18.63 9.23
C PRO A 320 15.32 -17.92 10.33
N LYS A 321 15.25 -18.45 11.56
CA LYS A 321 15.93 -17.84 12.73
C LYS A 321 17.45 -17.73 12.56
N ALA A 322 18.07 -18.58 11.74
CA ALA A 322 19.48 -18.46 11.39
C ALA A 322 19.81 -17.11 10.71
N LEU A 323 18.86 -16.53 9.99
CA LEU A 323 18.96 -15.18 9.41
C LEU A 323 18.42 -14.14 10.38
N SER A 324 17.12 -14.21 10.72
CA SER A 324 16.44 -13.15 11.47
C SER A 324 17.03 -12.88 12.86
N ASN A 325 17.42 -13.93 13.59
CA ASN A 325 18.03 -13.80 14.92
C ASN A 325 19.58 -13.92 14.89
N GLY A 326 20.12 -14.33 13.73
CA GLY A 326 21.52 -14.62 13.51
C GLY A 326 22.24 -13.55 12.72
N ILE A 327 22.59 -13.88 11.46
CA ILE A 327 23.46 -13.04 10.63
C ILE A 327 22.86 -11.70 10.19
N CYS A 328 21.54 -11.58 10.17
CA CYS A 328 20.86 -10.31 9.89
C CYS A 328 20.64 -9.49 11.18
N SER A 329 20.48 -10.13 12.34
CA SER A 329 20.28 -9.41 13.60
C SER A 329 21.53 -8.61 13.99
N LEU A 330 21.35 -7.34 14.33
CA LEU A 330 22.44 -6.41 14.70
C LEU A 330 22.93 -6.65 16.13
N ASN A 331 23.30 -7.91 16.41
CA ASN A 331 23.79 -8.36 17.70
C ASN A 331 25.01 -7.55 18.15
N PRO A 332 25.14 -7.27 19.46
CA PRO A 332 26.26 -6.49 19.98
C PRO A 332 27.60 -7.21 19.78
N GLN A 333 28.66 -6.40 19.58
CA GLN A 333 30.06 -6.83 19.43
C GLN A 333 30.34 -7.71 18.22
N GLU A 334 29.40 -7.81 17.25
CA GLU A 334 29.57 -8.57 16.02
C GLU A 334 29.53 -7.65 14.80
N ASP A 335 30.36 -7.97 13.78
CA ASP A 335 30.31 -7.25 12.50
C ASP A 335 29.01 -7.59 11.78
N ARG A 336 28.29 -6.56 11.32
CA ARG A 336 27.02 -6.72 10.62
C ARG A 336 26.96 -5.83 9.38
N LEU A 337 26.43 -6.39 8.30
CA LEU A 337 26.20 -5.64 7.08
C LEU A 337 24.90 -4.86 7.20
N THR A 338 24.98 -3.57 6.92
CA THR A 338 23.85 -2.66 7.03
C THR A 338 23.68 -1.80 5.80
N PHE A 339 22.48 -1.23 5.67
CA PHE A 339 22.17 -0.12 4.79
C PHE A 339 21.86 1.08 5.69
N SER A 340 22.71 2.09 5.63
CA SER A 340 22.68 3.20 6.57
C SER A 340 22.18 4.49 5.93
N ALA A 341 21.26 5.16 6.60
CA ALA A 341 20.88 6.54 6.37
C ALA A 341 21.74 7.43 7.27
N ILE A 342 22.61 8.23 6.71
CA ILE A 342 23.40 9.25 7.43
C ILE A 342 22.76 10.60 7.14
N MET A 343 22.26 11.27 8.17
CA MET A 343 21.45 12.47 8.07
C MET A 343 22.04 13.60 8.89
N GLU A 344 22.13 14.80 8.32
CA GLU A 344 22.52 16.00 9.03
C GLU A 344 21.30 16.87 9.32
N LEU A 345 21.11 17.21 10.57
CA LEU A 345 20.01 18.04 11.04
C LEU A 345 20.59 19.31 11.69
N ASP A 346 19.87 20.41 11.58
CA ASP A 346 20.24 21.62 12.26
C ASP A 346 19.90 21.58 13.76
N ASN A 347 20.22 22.66 14.47
CA ASN A 347 19.96 22.82 15.90
C ASN A 347 18.47 22.77 16.28
N GLN A 348 17.56 22.93 15.31
CA GLN A 348 16.11 22.83 15.50
C GLN A 348 15.56 21.43 15.13
N GLY A 349 16.44 20.48 14.75
CA GLY A 349 16.05 19.15 14.32
C GLY A 349 15.49 19.09 12.90
N VAL A 350 15.69 20.14 12.08
CA VAL A 350 15.28 20.15 10.68
C VAL A 350 16.32 19.45 9.82
N LEU A 351 15.90 18.48 9.02
CA LEU A 351 16.77 17.74 8.11
C LEU A 351 17.36 18.67 7.03
N ARG A 352 18.68 18.68 6.91
CA ARG A 352 19.44 19.51 5.95
C ARG A 352 20.03 18.70 4.82
N SER A 353 20.60 17.55 5.13
CA SER A 353 21.17 16.64 4.15
C SER A 353 21.00 15.19 4.56
N TYR A 354 21.02 14.28 3.61
CA TYR A 354 20.99 12.85 3.87
C TYR A 354 21.74 12.08 2.79
N THR A 355 22.31 10.96 3.18
CA THR A 355 23.02 10.04 2.28
C THR A 355 22.72 8.60 2.67
N PHE A 356 22.42 7.76 1.68
CA PHE A 356 22.24 6.32 1.88
C PHE A 356 23.49 5.58 1.42
N ARG A 357 24.02 4.70 2.27
CA ARG A 357 25.21 3.91 1.98
C ARG A 357 25.08 2.49 2.50
N LYS A 358 25.55 1.53 1.72
CA LYS A 358 25.88 0.22 2.28
C LYS A 358 27.02 0.40 3.25
N SER A 359 26.91 -0.20 4.44
CA SER A 359 27.86 -0.01 5.54
C SER A 359 28.13 -1.32 6.24
N ILE A 360 29.08 -1.29 7.14
CA ILE A 360 29.35 -2.32 8.11
C ILE A 360 29.44 -1.70 9.48
N ILE A 361 28.74 -2.26 10.45
CA ILE A 361 28.70 -1.76 11.81
C ILE A 361 29.11 -2.85 12.80
N ARG A 362 29.42 -2.42 14.02
CA ARG A 362 29.52 -3.26 15.20
C ARG A 362 28.77 -2.58 16.33
N SER A 363 27.57 -3.08 16.62
CA SER A 363 26.74 -2.54 17.70
C SER A 363 27.47 -2.67 19.04
N LYS A 364 27.46 -1.62 19.85
CA LYS A 364 28.16 -1.60 21.16
C LYS A 364 27.40 -2.44 22.20
N VAL A 365 26.09 -2.28 22.27
CA VAL A 365 25.24 -2.91 23.26
C VAL A 365 23.83 -3.09 22.73
N LYS A 366 23.11 -4.12 23.17
CA LYS A 366 21.65 -4.22 22.99
C LYS A 366 20.97 -3.35 24.03
N GLY A 367 20.37 -2.24 23.61
CA GLY A 367 19.49 -1.41 24.44
C GLY A 367 18.16 -2.13 24.69
N VAL A 368 17.67 -2.01 25.91
CA VAL A 368 16.35 -2.50 26.31
C VAL A 368 15.48 -1.30 26.67
N TYR A 369 14.29 -1.17 26.07
CA TYR A 369 13.42 -0.01 26.28
C TYR A 369 13.28 0.39 27.75
N LYS A 370 12.95 -0.55 28.64
CA LYS A 370 12.81 -0.28 30.08
C LYS A 370 14.08 0.25 30.72
N GLU A 371 15.23 -0.30 30.31
CA GLU A 371 16.54 0.08 30.87
C GLU A 371 16.96 1.48 30.39
N ILE A 372 16.74 1.75 29.07
CA ILE A 372 17.02 3.06 28.49
C ILE A 372 16.10 4.13 29.09
N ASN A 373 14.81 3.81 29.31
CA ASN A 373 13.90 4.73 30.01
C ASN A 373 14.38 5.05 31.42
N ALA A 374 14.85 4.04 32.17
CA ALA A 374 15.40 4.26 33.51
C ALA A 374 16.66 5.16 33.52
N LEU A 375 17.52 5.02 32.48
CA LEU A 375 18.68 5.91 32.29
C LEU A 375 18.26 7.34 31.97
N LEU A 376 17.30 7.53 31.09
CA LEU A 376 16.77 8.84 30.71
C LEU A 376 16.01 9.54 31.84
N ASP A 377 15.36 8.78 32.71
CA ASP A 377 14.61 9.28 33.86
C ASP A 377 15.51 9.46 35.13
N GLY A 378 16.79 9.07 35.05
CA GLY A 378 17.74 9.17 36.17
C GLY A 378 17.47 8.19 37.32
N THR A 379 16.72 7.11 37.06
CA THR A 379 16.37 6.08 38.06
C THR A 379 17.25 4.83 37.95
N ALA A 380 18.21 4.82 37.01
CA ALA A 380 19.13 3.71 36.77
C ALA A 380 20.15 3.57 37.92
N ASP A 381 20.38 2.33 38.37
CA ASP A 381 21.44 2.00 39.32
C ASP A 381 22.83 2.03 38.65
N ALA A 382 23.89 1.90 39.49
CA ALA A 382 25.27 1.93 39.00
C ALA A 382 25.60 0.78 38.02
N ALA A 383 25.04 -0.41 38.24
CA ALA A 383 25.26 -1.56 37.37
C ALA A 383 24.66 -1.32 35.96
N LEU A 384 23.49 -0.69 35.91
CA LEU A 384 22.86 -0.33 34.66
C LEU A 384 23.62 0.78 33.91
N GLN A 385 24.13 1.78 34.64
CA GLN A 385 24.99 2.83 34.08
C GLN A 385 26.28 2.23 33.50
N GLU A 386 26.93 1.29 34.20
CA GLU A 386 28.13 0.59 33.71
C GLU A 386 27.83 -0.23 32.44
N LYS A 387 26.71 -0.95 32.41
CA LYS A 387 26.28 -1.72 31.22
C LYS A 387 26.19 -0.85 29.95
N TYR A 388 25.74 0.38 30.07
CA TYR A 388 25.54 1.31 28.98
C TYR A 388 26.62 2.38 28.84
N ALA A 389 27.75 2.26 29.57
CA ALA A 389 28.79 3.28 29.62
C ALA A 389 29.26 3.78 28.24
N GLU A 390 29.42 2.89 27.26
CA GLU A 390 29.85 3.24 25.89
C GLU A 390 28.85 4.12 25.14
N VAL A 391 27.57 4.09 25.48
CA VAL A 391 26.48 4.78 24.74
C VAL A 391 25.78 5.85 25.60
N LEU A 392 26.17 5.98 26.86
CA LEU A 392 25.49 6.83 27.83
C LEU A 392 25.42 8.30 27.38
N ASP A 393 26.49 8.83 26.79
CA ASP A 393 26.57 10.20 26.30
C ASP A 393 25.66 10.47 25.07
N MET A 394 25.26 9.44 24.38
CA MET A 394 24.34 9.56 23.21
C MET A 394 22.86 9.70 23.63
N LEU A 395 22.48 9.14 24.79
CA LEU A 395 21.08 9.12 25.22
C LEU A 395 20.46 10.51 25.36
N PRO A 396 21.14 11.50 26.00
CA PRO A 396 20.62 12.87 26.07
C PRO A 396 20.47 13.52 24.68
N LEU A 397 21.40 13.24 23.75
CA LEU A 397 21.36 13.80 22.41
C LEU A 397 20.20 13.21 21.59
N LEU A 398 19.96 11.89 21.68
CA LEU A 398 18.82 11.23 21.05
C LEU A 398 17.49 11.76 21.61
N ASN A 399 17.40 11.92 22.93
CA ASN A 399 16.20 12.46 23.56
C ASN A 399 15.95 13.93 23.14
N GLU A 400 16.97 14.78 23.17
CA GLU A 400 16.87 16.16 22.71
C GLU A 400 16.41 16.25 21.24
N LEU A 401 16.99 15.41 20.38
CA LEU A 401 16.62 15.37 18.97
C LEU A 401 15.18 14.87 18.79
N CYS A 402 14.76 13.85 19.54
CA CYS A 402 13.40 13.33 19.53
C CYS A 402 12.39 14.43 19.91
N ASP A 403 12.62 15.18 21.00
CA ASP A 403 11.74 16.26 21.43
C ASP A 403 11.57 17.33 20.35
N LYS A 404 12.66 17.69 19.66
CA LYS A 404 12.62 18.62 18.53
C LYS A 404 11.82 18.08 17.35
N ARG A 405 11.99 16.80 17.03
CA ARG A 405 11.25 16.14 15.93
C ARG A 405 9.76 16.04 16.24
N LEU A 406 9.40 15.69 17.46
CA LEU A 406 8.01 15.69 17.92
C LEU A 406 7.37 17.09 17.83
N CYS A 407 8.11 18.13 18.25
CA CYS A 407 7.66 19.52 18.12
C CYS A 407 7.39 19.89 16.64
N LEU A 408 8.32 19.56 15.73
CA LEU A 408 8.14 19.80 14.29
C LEU A 408 6.95 19.00 13.71
N ARG A 409 6.75 17.78 14.17
CA ARG A 409 5.62 16.92 13.76
C ARG A 409 4.29 17.52 14.22
N LYS A 410 4.22 18.00 15.47
CA LYS A 410 3.06 18.71 16.01
C LYS A 410 2.76 20.01 15.23
N GLN A 411 3.80 20.79 14.90
CA GLN A 411 3.66 22.00 14.07
C GLN A 411 3.11 21.71 12.67
N ARG A 412 3.45 20.56 12.07
CA ARG A 412 2.88 20.09 10.80
C ARG A 412 1.40 19.69 10.93
N GLY A 413 0.88 19.54 12.14
CA GLY A 413 -0.50 19.16 12.44
C GLY A 413 -0.71 17.64 12.44
N ALA A 414 0.30 16.84 12.76
CA ALA A 414 0.12 15.42 12.97
C ALA A 414 -0.72 15.19 14.24
N PRO A 415 -1.87 14.49 14.16
CA PRO A 415 -2.64 14.16 15.35
C PRO A 415 -1.87 13.15 16.23
N GLU A 416 -1.92 13.34 17.52
CA GLU A 416 -1.41 12.39 18.49
C GLU A 416 -2.56 11.49 18.94
N ILE A 417 -2.50 10.22 18.51
CA ILE A 417 -3.52 9.22 18.83
C ILE A 417 -2.85 8.12 19.64
N GLU A 418 -3.15 8.07 20.93
CA GLU A 418 -2.72 6.98 21.77
C GLU A 418 -3.78 5.88 21.77
N THR A 419 -3.43 4.73 21.20
CA THR A 419 -4.22 3.51 21.32
C THR A 419 -3.55 2.61 22.36
N PRO A 420 -4.27 2.21 23.43
CA PRO A 420 -3.71 1.31 24.43
C PRO A 420 -3.45 -0.07 23.78
N GLU A 421 -2.18 -0.47 23.77
CA GLU A 421 -1.78 -1.84 23.43
C GLU A 421 -1.82 -2.70 24.69
N SER A 422 -2.24 -3.97 24.54
CA SER A 422 -2.27 -4.91 25.66
C SER A 422 -1.05 -5.83 25.63
N LYS A 423 -0.37 -5.95 26.77
CA LYS A 423 0.64 -6.98 27.01
C LYS A 423 -0.05 -8.17 27.69
N ILE A 424 -0.07 -9.30 27.00
CA ILE A 424 -0.64 -10.56 27.50
C ILE A 424 0.47 -11.35 28.19
N SER A 425 0.22 -11.79 29.41
CA SER A 425 1.09 -12.68 30.16
C SER A 425 0.50 -14.08 30.21
N LEU A 426 1.28 -15.08 29.80
CA LEU A 426 0.86 -16.48 29.82
C LEU A 426 1.59 -17.25 30.92
N ASN A 427 0.94 -18.30 31.46
CA ASN A 427 1.58 -19.27 32.33
C ASN A 427 2.35 -20.33 31.51
N ALA A 428 2.95 -21.30 32.22
CA ALA A 428 3.70 -22.39 31.58
C ALA A 428 2.83 -23.31 30.67
N ASP A 429 1.52 -23.29 30.84
CA ASP A 429 0.56 -24.06 30.05
C ASP A 429 0.00 -23.24 28.85
N GLY A 430 0.52 -22.02 28.61
CA GLY A 430 0.06 -21.15 27.54
C GLY A 430 -1.30 -20.46 27.83
N ILE A 431 -1.75 -20.50 29.08
CA ILE A 431 -3.03 -19.87 29.49
C ILE A 431 -2.77 -18.42 29.90
N CYS A 432 -3.58 -17.50 29.38
CA CYS A 432 -3.54 -16.10 29.76
C CYS A 432 -3.86 -15.92 31.26
N VAL A 433 -2.90 -15.39 32.01
CA VAL A 433 -3.02 -15.12 33.44
C VAL A 433 -3.15 -13.64 33.77
N ASP A 434 -2.71 -12.76 32.85
CA ASP A 434 -2.81 -11.32 33.05
C ASP A 434 -2.81 -10.57 31.72
N VAL A 435 -3.49 -9.42 31.69
CA VAL A 435 -3.53 -8.49 30.55
C VAL A 435 -3.28 -7.09 31.10
N GLN A 436 -2.11 -6.53 30.80
CA GLN A 436 -1.72 -5.21 31.23
C GLN A 436 -1.64 -4.24 30.06
N PRO A 437 -1.97 -2.96 30.23
CA PRO A 437 -1.68 -1.95 29.22
C PRO A 437 -0.16 -1.81 29.05
N ARG A 438 0.30 -1.80 27.80
CA ARG A 438 1.69 -1.49 27.47
C ARG A 438 1.87 0.03 27.51
N THR A 439 2.70 0.51 28.42
CA THR A 439 3.06 1.92 28.46
C THR A 439 4.18 2.21 27.48
N ARG A 440 4.00 3.22 26.67
CA ARG A 440 5.02 3.74 25.75
C ARG A 440 5.92 4.72 26.51
N GLY A 441 7.22 4.49 26.46
CA GLY A 441 8.21 5.35 27.10
C GLY A 441 8.93 6.28 26.13
N LYS A 442 9.90 7.03 26.63
CA LYS A 442 10.72 7.95 25.83
C LYS A 442 11.57 7.21 24.80
N SER A 443 12.13 6.06 25.17
CA SER A 443 12.99 5.28 24.27
C SER A 443 12.26 4.75 23.05
N GLU A 444 10.99 4.34 23.21
CA GLU A 444 10.14 3.94 22.10
C GLU A 444 9.87 5.13 21.15
N CYS A 445 9.60 6.32 21.71
CA CYS A 445 9.43 7.54 20.91
C CYS A 445 10.71 7.92 20.15
N ILE A 446 11.88 7.76 20.78
CA ILE A 446 13.17 8.03 20.14
C ILE A 446 13.33 7.17 18.88
N ILE A 447 13.21 5.86 19.02
CA ILE A 447 13.37 4.94 17.87
C ILE A 447 12.35 5.25 16.78
N GLU A 448 11.08 5.44 17.15
CA GLU A 448 10.03 5.78 16.18
C GLU A 448 10.38 7.05 15.37
N GLU A 449 10.77 8.14 16.03
CA GLU A 449 11.08 9.41 15.33
C GLU A 449 12.33 9.29 14.45
N MET A 450 13.36 8.54 14.87
CA MET A 450 14.57 8.32 14.06
C MET A 450 14.26 7.46 12.83
N MET A 451 13.45 6.41 13.00
CA MET A 451 13.00 5.55 11.89
C MET A 451 12.09 6.29 10.92
N LEU A 452 11.15 7.11 11.40
CA LEU A 452 10.29 7.93 10.54
C LEU A 452 11.12 8.87 9.68
N LEU A 453 12.15 9.50 10.25
CA LEU A 453 13.02 10.40 9.49
C LEU A 453 13.81 9.68 8.40
N ALA A 454 14.34 8.50 8.70
CA ALA A 454 15.03 7.66 7.72
C ALA A 454 14.09 7.20 6.59
N ASN A 455 12.87 6.77 6.94
CA ASN A 455 11.86 6.33 5.98
C ASN A 455 11.37 7.48 5.08
N GLU A 456 11.13 8.67 5.65
CA GLU A 456 10.79 9.87 4.87
C GLU A 456 11.91 10.24 3.89
N SER A 457 13.17 10.12 4.33
CA SER A 457 14.35 10.39 3.50
C SER A 457 14.49 9.38 2.35
N ALA A 458 14.27 8.09 2.61
CA ALA A 458 14.28 7.05 1.59
C ALA A 458 13.19 7.27 0.53
N ALA A 459 11.97 7.62 0.97
CA ALA A 459 10.87 7.92 0.07
C ALA A 459 11.16 9.15 -0.81
N ARG A 460 11.84 10.18 -0.27
CA ARG A 460 12.29 11.36 -1.06
C ARG A 460 13.29 10.98 -2.14
N VAL A 461 14.33 10.19 -1.80
CA VAL A 461 15.31 9.70 -2.79
C VAL A 461 14.60 8.98 -3.93
N ALA A 462 13.70 8.05 -3.59
CA ALA A 462 12.97 7.29 -4.58
C ALA A 462 12.13 8.19 -5.49
N LYS A 463 11.47 9.20 -4.93
CA LYS A 463 10.65 10.17 -5.68
C LYS A 463 11.50 11.08 -6.56
N GLU A 464 12.60 11.64 -6.03
CA GLU A 464 13.49 12.56 -6.73
C GLU A 464 14.20 11.90 -7.93
N HIS A 465 14.53 10.61 -7.80
CA HIS A 465 15.20 9.85 -8.84
C HIS A 465 14.25 8.97 -9.68
N ALA A 466 12.93 9.09 -9.48
CA ALA A 466 11.91 8.28 -10.15
C ALA A 466 12.19 6.77 -10.10
N LEU A 467 12.66 6.29 -8.94
CA LEU A 467 12.96 4.87 -8.73
C LEU A 467 11.66 4.08 -8.48
N PRO A 468 11.58 2.82 -8.94
CA PRO A 468 10.53 1.91 -8.51
C PRO A 468 10.65 1.69 -6.99
N PHE A 469 9.61 2.06 -6.26
CA PHE A 469 9.62 2.04 -4.80
C PHE A 469 8.22 1.76 -4.26
N VAL A 470 8.11 1.04 -3.15
CA VAL A 470 6.84 0.76 -2.49
C VAL A 470 6.59 1.83 -1.44
N TYR A 471 5.60 2.71 -1.71
CA TYR A 471 5.18 3.73 -0.75
C TYR A 471 4.02 3.23 0.10
N ARG A 472 4.06 3.54 1.40
CA ARG A 472 2.89 3.41 2.25
C ARG A 472 2.08 4.69 2.16
N VAL A 473 0.89 4.60 1.59
CA VAL A 473 -0.01 5.75 1.39
C VAL A 473 -1.28 5.59 2.22
N HIS A 474 -1.86 6.72 2.62
CA HIS A 474 -3.16 6.80 3.24
C HIS A 474 -4.01 7.82 2.51
N ASP A 475 -5.21 7.41 2.11
CA ASP A 475 -6.20 8.32 1.58
C ASP A 475 -6.80 9.18 2.70
N ALA A 476 -7.37 10.32 2.31
CA ALA A 476 -8.17 11.12 3.23
C ALA A 476 -9.34 10.29 3.78
N PRO A 477 -9.78 10.54 5.03
CA PRO A 477 -10.94 9.86 5.58
C PRO A 477 -12.18 10.13 4.72
N SER A 478 -13.03 9.09 4.55
CA SER A 478 -14.30 9.26 3.83
C SER A 478 -15.25 10.20 4.61
N SER A 479 -16.14 10.89 3.88
CA SER A 479 -17.13 11.77 4.50
C SER A 479 -17.97 11.05 5.57
N GLU A 480 -18.31 9.78 5.36
CA GLU A 480 -19.03 8.95 6.34
C GLU A 480 -18.25 8.78 7.66
N LYS A 481 -16.93 8.58 7.57
CA LYS A 481 -16.09 8.46 8.77
C LYS A 481 -15.96 9.79 9.49
N ILE A 482 -15.93 10.88 8.75
CA ILE A 482 -15.89 12.23 9.33
C ILE A 482 -17.22 12.56 10.01
N GLU A 483 -18.36 12.28 9.37
CA GLU A 483 -19.70 12.43 9.97
C GLU A 483 -19.84 11.58 11.25
N ALA A 484 -19.39 10.30 11.19
CA ALA A 484 -19.40 9.43 12.37
C ALA A 484 -18.52 9.95 13.52
N LEU A 485 -17.36 10.52 13.20
CA LEU A 485 -16.50 11.18 14.18
C LEU A 485 -17.19 12.41 14.79
N GLN A 486 -17.78 13.27 13.96
CA GLN A 486 -18.53 14.45 14.43
C GLN A 486 -19.68 14.04 15.36
N ASP A 487 -20.49 13.07 14.95
CA ASP A 487 -21.61 12.56 15.77
C ASP A 487 -21.11 11.96 17.10
N GLY A 488 -20.00 11.22 17.07
CA GLY A 488 -19.38 10.67 18.28
C GLY A 488 -18.93 11.75 19.25
N LEU A 489 -18.22 12.76 18.76
CA LEU A 489 -17.73 13.88 19.56
C LEU A 489 -18.89 14.74 20.12
N LEU A 490 -19.92 15.01 19.33
CA LEU A 490 -21.13 15.72 19.80
C LEU A 490 -21.85 14.94 20.90
N ARG A 491 -21.94 13.62 20.81
CA ARG A 491 -22.52 12.78 21.88
C ARG A 491 -21.71 12.81 23.18
N MET A 492 -20.38 13.02 23.06
CA MET A 492 -19.52 13.22 24.23
C MET A 492 -19.55 14.64 24.78
N GLY A 493 -20.30 15.55 24.16
CA GLY A 493 -20.45 16.94 24.59
C GLY A 493 -19.33 17.88 24.11
N ALA A 494 -18.51 17.44 23.14
CA ALA A 494 -17.46 18.28 22.56
C ALA A 494 -18.05 19.27 21.54
N GLU A 495 -17.58 20.51 21.59
CA GLU A 495 -17.88 21.51 20.56
C GLU A 495 -16.99 21.26 19.34
N VAL A 496 -17.57 20.73 18.28
CA VAL A 496 -16.85 20.40 17.04
C VAL A 496 -17.32 21.31 15.90
N PRO A 497 -16.41 22.00 15.20
CA PRO A 497 -16.77 22.75 14.00
C PRO A 497 -17.23 21.80 12.89
N VAL A 498 -18.04 22.31 11.96
CA VAL A 498 -18.44 21.51 10.79
C VAL A 498 -17.19 21.18 9.95
N LEU A 499 -16.90 19.88 9.81
CA LEU A 499 -15.72 19.38 9.13
C LEU A 499 -16.04 19.11 7.65
N THR A 500 -15.83 20.10 6.78
CA THR A 500 -16.10 19.97 5.34
C THR A 500 -14.87 19.59 4.51
N ASN A 501 -13.67 19.97 4.94
CA ASN A 501 -12.40 19.60 4.27
C ASN A 501 -11.36 19.34 5.35
N VAL A 502 -11.28 18.07 5.80
CA VAL A 502 -10.52 17.72 6.99
C VAL A 502 -9.05 17.55 6.65
N GLN A 503 -8.24 18.49 7.12
CA GLN A 503 -6.79 18.38 7.14
C GLN A 503 -6.35 17.69 8.45
N PRO A 504 -5.18 16.99 8.46
CA PRO A 504 -4.65 16.39 9.68
C PRO A 504 -4.59 17.34 10.87
N ARG A 505 -4.24 18.60 10.62
CA ARG A 505 -4.19 19.67 11.63
C ARG A 505 -5.54 19.93 12.31
N ASN A 506 -6.64 19.87 11.54
CA ASN A 506 -7.98 20.06 12.12
C ASN A 506 -8.33 18.91 13.08
N LEU A 507 -7.92 17.67 12.74
CA LEU A 507 -8.10 16.52 13.61
C LEU A 507 -7.24 16.64 14.89
N ALA A 508 -6.00 17.10 14.76
CA ALA A 508 -5.13 17.33 15.91
C ALA A 508 -5.73 18.35 16.90
N GLU A 509 -6.21 19.49 16.38
CA GLU A 509 -6.86 20.53 17.18
C GLU A 509 -8.14 20.05 17.89
N ILE A 510 -8.89 19.14 17.25
CA ILE A 510 -10.09 18.55 17.84
C ILE A 510 -9.73 17.58 18.96
N LEU A 511 -8.74 16.69 18.71
CA LEU A 511 -8.30 15.70 19.70
C LEU A 511 -7.66 16.37 20.93
N GLU A 512 -7.02 17.53 20.78
CA GLU A 512 -6.51 18.31 21.93
C GLU A 512 -7.63 18.95 22.78
N LYS A 513 -8.83 19.13 22.24
CA LYS A 513 -9.98 19.72 22.93
C LYS A 513 -10.96 18.69 23.49
N ALA A 514 -10.89 17.46 23.01
CA ALA A 514 -11.76 16.35 23.44
C ALA A 514 -11.17 15.63 24.66
#